data_30925d19f1648f801f3cca3103baf06c
#
_entry.id   30925d19f1648f801f3cca3103baf06c
#
_cell.length_a   1.000
_cell.length_b   1.000
_cell.length_c   1.000
_cell.angle_alpha   90.00
_cell.angle_beta   90.00
_cell.angle_gamma   90.00
#
_symmetry.space_group_name_H-M   'P 1'
#
loop_
_entity.id
_entity.type
_entity.pdbx_description
1 polymer ?
#
loop_
_entity_poly.entity_id
_entity_poly.type
_entity_poly.pdbx_seq_one_letter_code
_entity_poly.pdbx_strand_id
1 'polypeptide(L)'
;VAVFKPNDGSIPSALINYPGVIYNATGMNADGLFMELNSGNEMGFALGRTSIFTTLFLYLQEYHNLAELDRAMRSTLTDMSSIVTVADPTRAYSYECALWETKRRDQDAEGIVAAANEYSHPDWNITPSDPATDPGANQRRKGNLLKLGAKFKGAITPEVMMKDIMDIDIKNGGATHGGTIFQVVAAPADRKVWVKVPKRVEWTEVSLEPLFRMK
;
A
#
# COMPACT_ATOMS: atom_id res chain seq x y z
N VAL A 1 7.11 11.39 -9.03
CA VAL A 1 5.71 11.07 -9.36
C VAL A 1 5.54 11.11 -10.87
N ALA A 2 4.97 10.06 -11.47
CA ALA A 2 4.61 9.99 -12.88
C ALA A 2 3.07 10.00 -13.01
N VAL A 3 2.53 10.85 -13.89
CA VAL A 3 1.09 10.96 -14.11
C VAL A 3 0.73 10.41 -15.48
N PHE A 4 -0.25 9.53 -15.51
CA PHE A 4 -0.80 8.91 -16.71
C PHE A 4 -2.22 9.43 -16.95
N LYS A 5 -2.44 9.93 -18.15
CA LYS A 5 -3.73 10.44 -18.59
C LYS A 5 -4.12 9.72 -19.89
N PRO A 6 -4.87 8.62 -19.76
CA PRO A 6 -5.35 7.89 -20.92
C PRO A 6 -6.24 8.76 -21.79
N ASN A 7 -6.23 8.51 -23.09
CA ASN A 7 -7.10 9.21 -24.07
C ASN A 7 -8.31 8.37 -24.52
N ASP A 8 -8.51 7.22 -23.87
CA ASP A 8 -9.58 6.26 -24.17
C ASP A 8 -10.75 6.34 -23.18
N GLY A 9 -10.69 7.28 -22.22
CA GLY A 9 -11.71 7.45 -21.18
C GLY A 9 -11.40 6.72 -19.87
N SER A 10 -10.30 5.98 -19.78
CA SER A 10 -9.83 5.37 -18.53
C SER A 10 -9.46 6.44 -17.49
N ILE A 11 -9.46 6.05 -16.21
CA ILE A 11 -9.24 6.97 -15.09
C ILE A 11 -7.79 7.45 -15.06
N PRO A 12 -7.51 8.76 -15.01
CA PRO A 12 -6.15 9.27 -14.81
C PRO A 12 -5.54 8.74 -13.52
N SER A 13 -4.25 8.40 -13.53
CA SER A 13 -3.55 7.84 -12.38
C SER A 13 -2.17 8.43 -12.20
N ALA A 14 -1.69 8.46 -10.95
CA ALA A 14 -0.35 8.90 -10.58
C ALA A 14 0.38 7.77 -9.88
N LEU A 15 1.61 7.49 -10.32
CA LEU A 15 2.49 6.49 -9.73
C LEU A 15 3.64 7.15 -8.99
N ILE A 16 3.98 6.59 -7.83
CA ILE A 16 5.11 6.99 -7.01
C ILE A 16 6.12 5.86 -7.06
N ASN A 17 7.15 6.00 -7.88
CA ASN A 17 8.12 4.96 -8.16
C ASN A 17 9.55 5.51 -8.20
N TYR A 18 10.51 4.59 -8.31
CA TYR A 18 11.90 4.93 -8.62
C TYR A 18 12.03 5.49 -10.03
N PRO A 19 13.01 6.37 -10.29
CA PRO A 19 13.31 6.81 -11.64
C PRO A 19 13.55 5.61 -12.58
N GLY A 20 12.88 5.61 -13.73
CA GLY A 20 12.97 4.55 -14.72
C GLY A 20 12.03 3.35 -14.52
N VAL A 21 11.30 3.28 -13.40
CA VAL A 21 10.26 2.25 -13.18
C VAL A 21 8.90 2.84 -13.53
N ILE A 22 8.22 2.20 -14.48
CA ILE A 22 6.90 2.62 -14.96
C ILE A 22 5.75 1.75 -14.42
N TYR A 23 6.07 0.73 -13.59
CA TYR A 23 5.08 -0.18 -13.01
C TYR A 23 4.71 0.24 -11.60
N ASN A 24 3.52 -0.16 -11.17
CA ASN A 24 2.94 0.31 -9.93
C ASN A 24 3.31 -0.54 -8.73
N ALA A 25 4.13 0.00 -7.82
CA ALA A 25 4.17 -0.46 -6.44
C ALA A 25 3.34 0.45 -5.51
N THR A 26 3.18 1.73 -5.86
CA THR A 26 2.41 2.72 -5.10
C THR A 26 1.78 3.71 -6.07
N GLY A 27 0.49 3.95 -5.96
CA GLY A 27 -0.21 4.89 -6.85
C GLY A 27 -1.59 5.28 -6.36
N MET A 28 -2.13 6.35 -6.96
CA MET A 28 -3.49 6.85 -6.71
C MET A 28 -4.12 7.29 -8.03
N ASN A 29 -5.41 7.00 -8.21
CA ASN A 29 -6.15 7.52 -9.36
C ASN A 29 -6.90 8.82 -9.04
N ALA A 30 -7.52 9.42 -10.05
CA ALA A 30 -8.24 10.69 -9.93
C ALA A 30 -9.47 10.62 -9.03
N ASP A 31 -10.01 9.44 -8.77
CA ASP A 31 -11.15 9.23 -7.88
C ASP A 31 -10.74 8.95 -6.42
N GLY A 32 -9.43 8.90 -6.16
CA GLY A 32 -8.87 8.70 -4.83
C GLY A 32 -8.72 7.22 -4.45
N LEU A 33 -8.74 6.30 -5.40
CA LEU A 33 -8.36 4.93 -5.14
C LEU A 33 -6.84 4.85 -5.04
N PHE A 34 -6.31 4.55 -3.86
CA PHE A 34 -4.88 4.43 -3.56
C PHE A 34 -4.49 2.97 -3.38
N MET A 35 -3.36 2.57 -3.94
CA MET A 35 -2.80 1.22 -3.83
C MET A 35 -1.33 1.27 -3.44
N GLU A 36 -0.93 0.30 -2.61
CA GLU A 36 0.46 0.08 -2.22
C GLU A 36 0.74 -1.42 -2.19
N LEU A 37 1.91 -1.84 -2.65
CA LEU A 37 2.31 -3.24 -2.73
C LEU A 37 3.57 -3.51 -1.89
N ASN A 38 3.47 -4.53 -1.05
CA ASN A 38 4.58 -5.19 -0.37
C ASN A 38 4.79 -6.60 -0.92
N SER A 39 6.02 -7.11 -0.91
CA SER A 39 6.26 -8.53 -1.11
C SER A 39 5.53 -9.33 -0.02
N GLY A 40 4.94 -10.45 -0.39
CA GLY A 40 4.36 -11.41 0.53
C GLY A 40 5.38 -12.47 0.98
N ASN A 41 4.86 -13.60 1.49
CA ASN A 41 5.68 -14.77 1.83
C ASN A 41 6.38 -15.32 0.57
N GLU A 42 7.57 -15.87 0.74
CA GLU A 42 8.30 -16.46 -0.38
C GLU A 42 7.58 -17.73 -0.91
N MET A 43 7.06 -17.67 -2.13
CA MET A 43 6.26 -18.73 -2.75
C MET A 43 6.67 -19.03 -4.21
N GLY A 44 7.78 -18.44 -4.67
CA GLY A 44 8.22 -18.54 -6.06
C GLY A 44 7.44 -17.66 -7.03
N PHE A 45 7.45 -18.02 -8.32
CA PHE A 45 6.83 -17.26 -9.40
C PHE A 45 5.96 -18.15 -10.28
N ALA A 46 4.82 -17.63 -10.74
CA ALA A 46 3.95 -18.24 -11.73
C ALA A 46 4.20 -17.62 -13.11
N LEU A 47 5.19 -18.16 -13.83
CA LEU A 47 5.51 -17.72 -15.19
C LEU A 47 4.30 -17.90 -16.12
N GLY A 48 4.05 -16.91 -16.97
CA GLY A 48 2.91 -16.88 -17.89
C GLY A 48 1.67 -16.16 -17.36
N ARG A 49 1.70 -15.67 -16.13
CA ARG A 49 0.66 -14.74 -15.62
C ARG A 49 1.06 -13.28 -15.85
N THR A 50 0.06 -12.43 -15.92
CA THR A 50 0.30 -10.97 -15.92
C THR A 50 0.94 -10.55 -14.60
N SER A 51 1.97 -9.73 -14.67
CA SER A 51 2.61 -9.22 -13.47
C SER A 51 1.62 -8.45 -12.59
N ILE A 52 1.70 -8.68 -11.29
CA ILE A 52 0.88 -7.94 -10.31
C ILE A 52 1.07 -6.43 -10.46
N PHE A 53 2.27 -5.96 -10.78
CA PHE A 53 2.51 -4.54 -11.01
C PHE A 53 1.69 -3.98 -12.18
N THR A 54 1.64 -4.72 -13.30
CA THR A 54 0.81 -4.35 -14.46
C THR A 54 -0.67 -4.42 -14.08
N THR A 55 -1.08 -5.46 -13.39
CA THR A 55 -2.48 -5.62 -12.95
C THR A 55 -2.94 -4.44 -12.08
N LEU A 56 -2.14 -4.04 -11.09
CA LEU A 56 -2.48 -2.91 -10.22
C LEU A 56 -2.51 -1.58 -11.00
N PHE A 57 -1.62 -1.40 -11.97
CA PHE A 57 -1.64 -0.22 -12.83
C PHE A 57 -2.93 -0.13 -13.64
N LEU A 58 -3.37 -1.23 -14.25
CA LEU A 58 -4.64 -1.30 -14.97
C LEU A 58 -5.83 -1.08 -14.04
N TYR A 59 -5.81 -1.63 -12.85
CA TYR A 59 -6.87 -1.45 -11.86
C TYR A 59 -7.04 0.00 -11.40
N LEU A 60 -5.95 0.76 -11.28
CA LEU A 60 -6.04 2.21 -11.04
C LEU A 60 -6.72 2.97 -12.19
N GLN A 61 -6.68 2.45 -13.40
CA GLN A 61 -7.31 3.07 -14.56
C GLN A 61 -8.75 2.59 -14.83
N GLU A 62 -9.16 1.47 -14.19
CA GLU A 62 -10.44 0.82 -14.43
C GLU A 62 -11.45 1.04 -13.28
N TYR A 63 -11.01 1.01 -12.02
CA TYR A 63 -11.91 1.02 -10.87
C TYR A 63 -11.93 2.37 -10.15
N HIS A 64 -13.14 2.85 -9.84
CA HIS A 64 -13.36 4.13 -9.19
C HIS A 64 -13.18 4.09 -7.66
N ASN A 65 -13.46 2.95 -7.05
CA ASN A 65 -13.50 2.79 -5.59
C ASN A 65 -13.27 1.34 -5.16
N LEU A 66 -13.10 1.13 -3.86
CA LEU A 66 -12.88 -0.21 -3.29
C LEU A 66 -14.05 -1.18 -3.48
N ALA A 67 -15.29 -0.70 -3.55
CA ALA A 67 -16.44 -1.59 -3.73
C ALA A 67 -16.44 -2.26 -5.12
N GLU A 68 -16.02 -1.53 -6.13
CA GLU A 68 -15.85 -2.06 -7.49
C GLU A 68 -14.63 -2.97 -7.60
N LEU A 69 -13.50 -2.55 -7.04
CA LEU A 69 -12.23 -3.26 -7.09
C LEU A 69 -12.25 -4.60 -6.32
N ASP A 70 -12.98 -4.71 -5.20
CA ASP A 70 -12.89 -5.86 -4.29
C ASP A 70 -13.09 -7.21 -4.98
N ARG A 71 -14.08 -7.30 -5.88
CA ARG A 71 -14.34 -8.53 -6.63
C ARG A 71 -13.16 -8.91 -7.51
N ALA A 72 -12.58 -7.95 -8.22
CA ALA A 72 -11.44 -8.17 -9.10
C ALA A 72 -10.22 -8.62 -8.30
N MET A 73 -9.88 -7.91 -7.22
CA MET A 73 -8.76 -8.28 -6.35
C MET A 73 -8.89 -9.70 -5.79
N ARG A 74 -10.07 -10.08 -5.31
CA ARG A 74 -10.30 -11.41 -4.73
C ARG A 74 -10.26 -12.54 -5.76
N SER A 75 -10.46 -12.26 -7.03
CA SER A 75 -10.35 -13.24 -8.12
C SER A 75 -9.00 -13.21 -8.84
N THR A 76 -8.13 -12.27 -8.51
CA THR A 76 -6.82 -12.13 -9.15
C THR A 76 -5.86 -13.22 -8.68
N LEU A 77 -5.31 -13.95 -9.63
CA LEU A 77 -4.18 -14.86 -9.41
C LEU A 77 -2.90 -14.18 -9.87
N THR A 78 -2.04 -13.86 -8.93
CA THR A 78 -0.81 -13.10 -9.17
C THR A 78 0.34 -13.96 -9.70
N ASP A 79 1.30 -13.32 -10.36
CA ASP A 79 2.55 -13.94 -10.83
C ASP A 79 3.56 -14.19 -9.70
N MET A 80 3.43 -13.42 -8.61
CA MET A 80 4.27 -13.53 -7.42
C MET A 80 3.45 -13.28 -6.15
N SER A 81 3.93 -13.80 -5.04
CA SER A 81 3.35 -13.54 -3.72
C SER A 81 3.47 -12.06 -3.35
N SER A 82 2.35 -11.46 -2.98
CA SER A 82 2.30 -10.03 -2.66
C SER A 82 1.23 -9.72 -1.61
N ILE A 83 1.39 -8.57 -0.98
CA ILE A 83 0.38 -7.98 -0.10
C ILE A 83 0.06 -6.59 -0.65
N VAL A 84 -1.20 -6.40 -1.05
CA VAL A 84 -1.66 -5.14 -1.63
C VAL A 84 -2.58 -4.45 -0.62
N THR A 85 -2.16 -3.29 -0.13
CA THR A 85 -3.01 -2.45 0.70
C THR A 85 -3.67 -1.41 -0.18
N VAL A 86 -4.98 -1.31 -0.10
CA VAL A 86 -5.80 -0.41 -0.91
C VAL A 86 -6.68 0.43 -0.01
N ALA A 87 -6.79 1.71 -0.35
CA ALA A 87 -7.69 2.64 0.33
C ALA A 87 -8.46 3.47 -0.69
N ASP A 88 -9.70 3.80 -0.35
CA ASP A 88 -10.48 4.86 -0.98
C ASP A 88 -10.83 5.93 0.08
N PRO A 89 -11.57 7.01 -0.26
CA PRO A 89 -11.96 8.02 0.72
C PRO A 89 -12.76 7.50 1.94
N THR A 90 -13.27 6.28 1.91
CA THR A 90 -14.21 5.75 2.91
C THR A 90 -13.68 4.59 3.73
N ARG A 91 -12.76 3.79 3.18
CA ARG A 91 -12.28 2.54 3.80
C ARG A 91 -10.92 2.08 3.24
N ALA A 92 -10.34 1.09 3.91
CA ALA A 92 -9.13 0.41 3.46
C ALA A 92 -9.22 -1.09 3.65
N TYR A 93 -8.57 -1.86 2.77
CA TYR A 93 -8.39 -3.31 2.87
C TYR A 93 -6.94 -3.68 2.60
N SER A 94 -6.54 -4.86 3.07
CA SER A 94 -5.28 -5.48 2.67
C SER A 94 -5.60 -6.83 2.00
N TYR A 95 -5.05 -7.06 0.81
CA TYR A 95 -5.20 -8.31 0.06
C TYR A 95 -3.89 -9.07 0.13
N GLU A 96 -3.94 -10.27 0.65
CA GLU A 96 -2.82 -11.21 0.70
C GLU A 96 -2.94 -12.15 -0.50
N CYS A 97 -2.11 -11.91 -1.51
CA CYS A 97 -2.18 -12.54 -2.82
C CYS A 97 -1.14 -13.65 -2.92
N ALA A 98 -1.55 -14.90 -2.73
CA ALA A 98 -0.74 -16.07 -3.04
C ALA A 98 -0.89 -16.46 -4.53
N LEU A 99 -0.05 -17.37 -4.99
CA LEU A 99 -0.12 -17.82 -6.38
C LEU A 99 -1.43 -18.54 -6.75
N TRP A 100 -2.18 -19.05 -5.78
CA TRP A 100 -3.38 -19.86 -6.01
C TRP A 100 -4.66 -19.26 -5.46
N GLU A 101 -4.58 -18.22 -4.62
CA GLU A 101 -5.72 -17.60 -3.97
C GLU A 101 -5.35 -16.21 -3.45
N THR A 102 -6.34 -15.33 -3.37
CA THR A 102 -6.23 -14.02 -2.70
C THR A 102 -7.19 -13.95 -1.53
N LYS A 103 -6.69 -13.60 -0.35
CA LYS A 103 -7.50 -13.38 0.85
C LYS A 103 -7.49 -11.92 1.24
N ARG A 104 -8.68 -11.39 1.57
CA ARG A 104 -8.85 -10.00 2.02
C ARG A 104 -8.83 -9.93 3.53
N ARG A 105 -8.10 -8.97 4.08
CA ARG A 105 -8.21 -8.53 5.46
C ARG A 105 -8.91 -7.17 5.53
N ASP A 106 -9.93 -7.12 6.37
CA ASP A 106 -10.66 -5.90 6.68
C ASP A 106 -9.92 -5.09 7.76
N GLN A 107 -10.39 -3.87 8.01
CA GLN A 107 -9.98 -3.08 9.15
C GLN A 107 -10.36 -3.80 10.45
N ASP A 108 -9.55 -3.64 11.47
CA ASP A 108 -9.84 -4.15 12.82
C ASP A 108 -10.94 -3.34 13.52
N ALA A 109 -11.24 -3.67 14.77
CA ALA A 109 -12.25 -2.95 15.58
C ALA A 109 -11.90 -1.46 15.81
N GLU A 110 -10.63 -1.10 15.65
CA GLU A 110 -10.16 0.29 15.73
C GLU A 110 -10.21 1.03 14.38
N GLY A 111 -10.66 0.36 13.31
CA GLY A 111 -10.72 0.92 11.97
C GLY A 111 -9.36 0.94 11.27
N ILE A 112 -8.42 0.10 11.68
CA ILE A 112 -7.04 0.07 11.19
C ILE A 112 -6.79 -1.21 10.41
N VAL A 113 -6.10 -1.10 9.29
CA VAL A 113 -5.46 -2.21 8.62
C VAL A 113 -3.95 -1.96 8.55
N ALA A 114 -3.16 -2.94 8.97
CA ALA A 114 -1.71 -2.88 8.86
C ALA A 114 -1.17 -4.14 8.18
N ALA A 115 -0.18 -3.96 7.34
CA ALA A 115 0.53 -5.02 6.64
C ALA A 115 2.05 -4.86 6.82
N ALA A 116 2.75 -5.96 6.72
CA ALA A 116 4.19 -6.03 6.54
C ALA A 116 4.45 -7.04 5.41
N ASN A 117 5.65 -7.63 5.34
CA ASN A 117 5.96 -8.58 4.27
C ASN A 117 5.64 -10.04 4.66
N GLU A 118 4.56 -10.25 5.39
CA GLU A 118 4.12 -11.57 5.85
C GLU A 118 2.59 -11.65 5.91
N TYR A 119 2.03 -12.76 5.41
CA TYR A 119 0.61 -13.02 5.48
C TYR A 119 0.14 -13.20 6.92
N SER A 120 -1.06 -12.76 7.19
CA SER A 120 -1.64 -12.78 8.53
C SER A 120 -3.13 -13.04 8.55
N HIS A 121 -3.75 -13.35 7.40
CA HIS A 121 -5.12 -13.83 7.39
C HIS A 121 -5.17 -15.21 8.06
N PRO A 122 -6.07 -15.45 9.04
CA PRO A 122 -6.06 -16.69 9.84
C PRO A 122 -6.23 -17.96 8.99
N ASP A 123 -6.98 -17.88 7.89
CA ASP A 123 -7.25 -19.05 7.03
C ASP A 123 -6.05 -19.53 6.23
N TRP A 124 -4.91 -18.82 6.27
CA TRP A 124 -3.68 -19.34 5.66
C TRP A 124 -3.06 -20.48 6.45
N ASN A 125 -3.36 -20.59 7.75
CA ASN A 125 -2.72 -21.52 8.67
C ASN A 125 -1.17 -21.44 8.63
N ILE A 126 -0.64 -20.26 8.34
CA ILE A 126 0.80 -19.99 8.35
C ILE A 126 1.20 -19.64 9.78
N THR A 127 2.21 -20.34 10.29
CA THR A 127 2.83 -19.96 11.56
C THR A 127 3.54 -18.62 11.39
N PRO A 128 3.19 -17.58 12.16
CA PRO A 128 3.89 -16.31 12.08
C PRO A 128 5.38 -16.46 12.38
N SER A 129 6.21 -15.67 11.71
CA SER A 129 7.64 -15.61 11.98
C SER A 129 7.90 -15.28 13.46
N ASP A 130 8.87 -15.95 14.05
CA ASP A 130 9.32 -15.62 15.42
C ASP A 130 9.88 -14.19 15.45
N PRO A 131 9.30 -13.28 16.27
CA PRO A 131 9.76 -11.90 16.35
C PRO A 131 11.24 -11.74 16.72
N ALA A 132 11.83 -12.74 17.35
CA ALA A 132 13.24 -12.73 17.74
C ALA A 132 14.19 -13.05 16.58
N THR A 133 13.73 -13.83 15.59
CA THR A 133 14.54 -14.33 14.46
C THR A 133 14.08 -13.83 13.12
N ASP A 134 12.96 -13.11 13.04
CA ASP A 134 12.41 -12.53 11.80
C ASP A 134 13.35 -11.42 11.27
N PRO A 135 14.12 -11.68 10.18
CA PRO A 135 15.08 -10.71 9.66
C PRO A 135 14.41 -9.43 9.15
N GLY A 136 13.17 -9.53 8.67
CA GLY A 136 12.35 -8.40 8.24
C GLY A 136 11.61 -7.71 9.37
N ALA A 137 11.64 -8.29 10.57
CA ALA A 137 10.88 -7.85 11.75
C ALA A 137 9.38 -7.60 11.42
N ASN A 138 8.79 -8.46 10.60
CA ASN A 138 7.44 -8.29 10.04
C ASN A 138 6.38 -8.21 11.14
N GLN A 139 6.40 -9.14 12.08
CA GLN A 139 5.46 -9.17 13.21
C GLN A 139 5.63 -7.93 14.09
N ARG A 140 6.87 -7.53 14.37
CA ARG A 140 7.15 -6.33 15.18
C ARG A 140 6.70 -5.05 14.49
N ARG A 141 7.04 -4.87 13.19
CA ARG A 141 6.61 -3.70 12.41
C ARG A 141 5.08 -3.59 12.36
N LYS A 142 4.39 -4.67 12.00
CA LYS A 142 2.93 -4.72 11.97
C LYS A 142 2.32 -4.42 13.33
N GLY A 143 2.79 -5.06 14.40
CA GLY A 143 2.30 -4.84 15.76
C GLY A 143 2.52 -3.39 16.23
N ASN A 144 3.64 -2.78 15.87
CA ASN A 144 3.93 -1.38 16.19
C ASN A 144 2.96 -0.44 15.44
N LEU A 145 2.71 -0.67 14.14
CA LEU A 145 1.76 0.14 13.36
C LEU A 145 0.35 0.06 13.93
N LEU A 146 -0.12 -1.12 14.33
CA LEU A 146 -1.43 -1.28 14.98
C LEU A 146 -1.51 -0.52 16.29
N LYS A 147 -0.47 -0.58 17.14
CA LYS A 147 -0.40 0.17 18.40
C LYS A 147 -0.40 1.69 18.17
N LEU A 148 0.37 2.17 17.21
CA LEU A 148 0.42 3.59 16.88
C LEU A 148 -0.91 4.06 16.28
N GLY A 149 -1.51 3.29 15.38
CA GLY A 149 -2.83 3.60 14.84
C GLY A 149 -3.89 3.69 15.92
N ALA A 150 -3.95 2.73 16.85
CA ALA A 150 -4.87 2.74 17.98
C ALA A 150 -4.64 3.95 18.92
N LYS A 151 -3.36 4.28 19.19
CA LYS A 151 -2.97 5.44 20.01
C LYS A 151 -3.50 6.75 19.44
N PHE A 152 -3.47 6.92 18.15
CA PHE A 152 -3.87 8.15 17.47
C PHE A 152 -5.26 8.07 16.82
N LYS A 153 -6.05 7.05 17.13
CA LYS A 153 -7.41 6.88 16.59
C LYS A 153 -8.24 8.15 16.74
N GLY A 154 -8.88 8.56 15.65
CA GLY A 154 -9.69 9.78 15.59
C GLY A 154 -8.91 11.10 15.54
N ALA A 155 -7.57 11.04 15.63
CA ALA A 155 -6.69 12.21 15.54
C ALA A 155 -5.63 12.06 14.43
N ILE A 156 -5.74 11.06 13.56
CA ILE A 156 -4.79 10.83 12.47
C ILE A 156 -5.00 11.87 11.39
N THR A 157 -4.12 12.87 11.37
CA THR A 157 -3.95 13.81 10.27
C THR A 157 -2.75 13.39 9.42
N PRO A 158 -2.52 13.97 8.23
CA PRO A 158 -1.29 13.73 7.48
C PRO A 158 -0.02 14.00 8.30
N GLU A 159 -0.01 15.05 9.12
CA GLU A 159 1.13 15.39 9.99
C GLU A 159 1.39 14.32 11.05
N VAL A 160 0.33 13.83 11.71
CA VAL A 160 0.43 12.73 12.69
C VAL A 160 0.91 11.45 11.99
N MET A 161 0.36 11.14 10.81
CA MET A 161 0.80 9.98 10.04
C MET A 161 2.30 10.07 9.70
N MET A 162 2.76 11.23 9.21
CA MET A 162 4.16 11.45 8.85
C MET A 162 5.09 11.38 10.07
N LYS A 163 4.82 12.19 11.10
CA LYS A 163 5.76 12.44 12.19
C LYS A 163 5.68 11.42 13.32
N ASP A 164 4.44 11.03 13.68
CA ASP A 164 4.18 10.24 14.88
C ASP A 164 3.96 8.75 14.58
N ILE A 165 3.85 8.37 13.30
CA ILE A 165 3.70 6.97 12.86
C ILE A 165 4.84 6.57 11.91
N MET A 166 4.98 7.23 10.76
CA MET A 166 5.89 6.81 9.71
C MET A 166 7.36 7.15 10.00
N ASP A 167 7.66 8.24 10.69
CA ASP A 167 9.03 8.63 11.05
C ASP A 167 9.61 7.86 12.23
N ILE A 168 8.76 7.12 12.97
CA ILE A 168 9.23 6.37 14.14
C ILE A 168 10.03 5.14 13.70
N ASP A 169 11.29 5.09 14.14
CA ASP A 169 12.17 3.93 13.92
C ASP A 169 11.64 2.70 14.68
N ILE A 170 11.88 1.52 14.12
CA ILE A 170 11.45 0.24 14.69
C ILE A 170 11.99 0.02 16.11
N LYS A 171 13.17 0.56 16.42
CA LYS A 171 13.77 0.50 17.76
C LYS A 171 12.99 1.32 18.78
N ASN A 172 12.25 2.31 18.32
CA ASN A 172 11.44 3.22 19.12
C ASN A 172 9.93 2.92 19.03
N GLY A 173 9.56 1.74 18.56
CA GLY A 173 8.17 1.31 18.47
C GLY A 173 7.45 1.67 17.17
N GLY A 174 8.18 2.08 16.14
CA GLY A 174 7.67 2.31 14.79
C GLY A 174 7.91 1.14 13.83
N ALA A 175 7.84 1.43 12.54
CA ALA A 175 8.07 0.44 11.48
C ALA A 175 9.24 0.81 10.54
N THR A 176 9.71 2.05 10.58
CA THR A 176 10.80 2.53 9.76
C THR A 176 12.14 1.93 10.23
N HIS A 177 12.99 1.54 9.29
CA HIS A 177 14.28 0.91 9.56
C HIS A 177 15.31 1.26 8.47
N GLY A 178 16.54 0.81 8.64
CA GLY A 178 17.65 1.15 7.72
C GLY A 178 17.45 0.71 6.27
N GLY A 179 16.56 -0.25 6.01
CA GLY A 179 16.17 -0.69 4.66
C GLY A 179 14.99 0.09 4.05
N THR A 180 14.42 1.05 4.77
CA THR A 180 13.34 1.90 4.22
C THR A 180 13.92 2.83 3.17
N ILE A 181 13.49 2.66 1.92
CA ILE A 181 14.02 3.40 0.76
C ILE A 181 13.26 4.70 0.56
N PHE A 182 11.94 4.64 0.54
CA PHE A 182 11.07 5.81 0.55
C PHE A 182 9.81 5.52 1.37
N GLN A 183 9.09 6.57 1.73
CA GLN A 183 7.84 6.50 2.47
C GLN A 183 6.80 7.34 1.74
N VAL A 184 5.56 6.90 1.77
CA VAL A 184 4.42 7.62 1.20
C VAL A 184 3.32 7.70 2.25
N VAL A 185 2.77 8.89 2.44
CA VAL A 185 1.50 9.11 3.13
C VAL A 185 0.50 9.57 2.08
N ALA A 186 -0.69 9.02 2.10
CA ALA A 186 -1.75 9.36 1.15
C ALA A 186 -3.01 9.83 1.89
N ALA A 187 -3.66 10.86 1.37
CA ALA A 187 -5.00 11.31 1.75
C ALA A 187 -5.92 11.15 0.52
N PRO A 188 -6.56 9.97 0.36
CA PRO A 188 -7.38 9.65 -0.80
C PRO A 188 -8.48 10.67 -1.08
N ALA A 189 -9.18 11.16 -0.06
CA ALA A 189 -10.24 12.15 -0.21
C ALA A 189 -9.75 13.48 -0.80
N ASP A 190 -8.51 13.87 -0.49
CA ASP A 190 -7.91 15.13 -0.92
C ASP A 190 -7.08 14.98 -2.22
N ARG A 191 -6.88 13.77 -2.74
CA ARG A 191 -5.96 13.44 -3.85
C ARG A 191 -4.57 14.01 -3.59
N LYS A 192 -4.09 13.87 -2.35
CA LYS A 192 -2.77 14.32 -1.93
C LYS A 192 -1.91 13.15 -1.49
N VAL A 193 -0.63 13.29 -1.77
CA VAL A 193 0.38 12.38 -1.24
C VAL A 193 1.55 13.19 -0.69
N TRP A 194 2.20 12.65 0.33
CA TRP A 194 3.47 13.15 0.85
C TRP A 194 4.51 12.05 0.66
N VAL A 195 5.65 12.43 0.13
CA VAL A 195 6.75 11.50 -0.17
C VAL A 195 7.99 11.93 0.60
N LYS A 196 8.65 10.96 1.22
CA LYS A 196 9.93 11.14 1.89
C LYS A 196 10.95 10.10 1.41
N VAL A 197 12.19 10.52 1.22
CA VAL A 197 13.33 9.62 1.05
C VAL A 197 14.23 9.79 2.27
N PRO A 198 14.26 8.82 3.20
CA PRO A 198 15.00 8.98 4.46
C PRO A 198 16.44 9.41 4.23
N LYS A 199 16.90 10.40 4.99
CA LYS A 199 18.25 11.01 4.90
C LYS A 199 18.56 11.79 3.61
N ARG A 200 17.60 11.94 2.69
CA ARG A 200 17.81 12.62 1.40
C ARG A 200 16.77 13.69 1.10
N VAL A 201 15.51 13.37 1.27
CA VAL A 201 14.37 14.25 0.97
C VAL A 201 13.40 14.20 2.13
N GLU A 202 13.10 15.34 2.71
CA GLU A 202 12.07 15.45 3.74
C GLU A 202 10.66 15.34 3.14
N TRP A 203 9.66 15.19 4.01
CA TRP A 203 8.27 15.06 3.58
C TRP A 203 7.87 16.19 2.63
N THR A 204 7.56 15.84 1.40
CA THR A 204 7.19 16.76 0.34
C THR A 204 5.77 16.45 -0.12
N GLU A 205 4.89 17.43 -0.01
CA GLU A 205 3.50 17.32 -0.48
C GLU A 205 3.45 17.37 -2.01
N VAL A 206 2.63 16.50 -2.59
CA VAL A 206 2.24 16.54 -4.01
C VAL A 206 0.72 16.51 -4.08
N SER A 207 0.11 17.61 -4.52
CA SER A 207 -1.30 17.64 -4.87
C SER A 207 -1.49 17.03 -6.25
N LEU A 208 -2.24 15.93 -6.34
CA LEU A 208 -2.45 15.20 -7.58
C LEU A 208 -3.62 15.76 -8.40
N GLU A 209 -4.62 16.36 -7.75
CA GLU A 209 -5.80 16.92 -8.42
C GLU A 209 -5.47 17.85 -9.60
N PRO A 210 -4.58 18.87 -9.46
CA PRO A 210 -4.20 19.72 -10.58
C PRO A 210 -3.49 18.94 -11.69
N LEU A 211 -2.68 17.92 -11.32
CA LEU A 211 -1.91 17.13 -12.29
C LEU A 211 -2.82 16.27 -13.16
N PHE A 212 -3.92 15.75 -12.61
CA PHE A 212 -4.92 15.00 -13.37
C PHE A 212 -5.66 15.86 -14.40
N ARG A 213 -5.79 17.18 -14.13
CA ARG A 213 -6.50 18.13 -15.00
C ARG A 213 -5.62 18.83 -16.04
N MET A 214 -4.31 18.77 -15.93
CA MET A 214 -3.40 19.37 -16.91
C MET A 214 -3.66 18.78 -18.31
N LYS A 215 -3.71 19.64 -19.32
CA LYS A 215 -3.85 19.22 -20.74
C LYS A 215 -2.52 18.74 -21.31
#